data_ae47d0764ff5ae52b371b3842f81f2e8
#
_entry.id   ae47d0764ff5ae52b371b3842f81f2e8
#
_cell.length_a   1.000
_cell.length_b   1.000
_cell.length_c   1.000
_cell.angle_alpha   90.00
_cell.angle_beta   90.00
_cell.angle_gamma   90.00
#
_symmetry.space_group_name_H-M   'P 1'
#
loop_
_entity.id
_entity.type
_entity.pdbx_description
1 polymer ?
#
loop_
_entity_poly.entity_id
_entity_poly.type
_entity_poly.pdbx_seq_one_letter_code
_entity_poly.pdbx_strand_id
1 'polypeptide(L)'
;NGKKYGFDENGRMVAEWNRATIVGTRGDATYTKEWSYFSSPEDGARKTKGWFKVIPDEDLDEAEYDDAAEHWYYADGSGNLYANEIKTINGRKYAFDSYGRMMDGLKLIQFATDGNRVSTKEIAGSWDDDEHEDYLFDTEDNLDQAIADIMAAGLDDEYSFMYFGDEDDGAVKTGKQKIDIDGDEVEFEFKKDGSKKGQGRNEVDESDKVAYAMGKRYKADSDNKYEIVLELQKKEGKDVVSTGLVSMTVDEYIGLIAGDAVEKDDEKIYFEKDVTNALPTTYELNGETMDIVNEYVVNTSGSLVKSKSKCTDGDDYIIKVTSPFNIEKIYEDLD
;
A
#
# COMPACT_ATOMS: atom_id res chain seq x y z
N ASN A 1 8.34 40.97 19.95
CA ASN A 1 8.24 40.45 18.57
C ASN A 1 7.70 39.03 18.46
N GLY A 2 7.32 38.36 19.56
CA GLY A 2 6.71 37.01 19.52
C GLY A 2 7.68 35.84 19.27
N LYS A 3 8.96 36.10 19.08
CA LYS A 3 9.96 35.02 18.98
C LYS A 3 10.20 34.39 20.35
N LYS A 4 10.35 33.06 20.41
CA LYS A 4 10.74 32.32 21.62
C LYS A 4 12.20 31.92 21.50
N TYR A 5 12.89 31.92 22.62
CA TYR A 5 14.32 31.55 22.72
C TYR A 5 14.47 30.54 23.86
N GLY A 6 15.36 29.59 23.69
CA GLY A 6 15.76 28.63 24.71
C GLY A 6 17.09 29.05 25.35
N PHE A 7 17.28 28.64 26.59
CA PHE A 7 18.55 28.87 27.32
C PHE A 7 18.91 27.56 28.05
N ASP A 8 20.18 27.21 28.03
CA ASP A 8 20.72 26.09 28.79
C ASP A 8 20.77 26.43 30.32
N GLU A 9 21.18 25.46 31.12
CA GLU A 9 21.34 25.64 32.57
C GLU A 9 22.35 26.71 32.98
N ASN A 10 23.25 27.08 32.07
CA ASN A 10 24.25 28.10 32.25
C ASN A 10 23.77 29.50 31.73
N GLY A 11 22.52 29.57 31.25
CA GLY A 11 21.95 30.79 30.69
C GLY A 11 22.44 31.15 29.29
N ARG A 12 23.06 30.23 28.57
CA ARG A 12 23.46 30.42 27.16
C ARG A 12 22.28 30.14 26.26
N MET A 13 22.10 30.94 25.22
CA MET A 13 21.07 30.73 24.23
C MET A 13 21.34 29.44 23.46
N VAL A 14 20.34 28.58 23.40
CA VAL A 14 20.39 27.34 22.57
C VAL A 14 20.15 27.67 21.10
N ALA A 15 20.73 26.91 20.22
CA ALA A 15 20.58 27.00 18.76
C ALA A 15 20.43 25.63 18.14
N GLU A 16 19.96 25.59 16.90
CA GLU A 16 19.76 24.35 16.15
C GLU A 16 18.85 23.36 16.91
N TRP A 17 19.22 22.09 17.00
CA TRP A 17 18.44 21.12 17.73
C TRP A 17 18.59 21.24 19.25
N ASN A 18 17.48 21.14 19.96
CA ASN A 18 17.48 21.10 21.41
C ASN A 18 16.27 20.33 21.95
N ARG A 19 16.48 19.61 23.02
CA ARG A 19 15.49 18.81 23.73
C ARG A 19 15.24 19.37 25.14
N ALA A 20 13.97 19.61 25.45
CA ALA A 20 13.61 20.22 26.75
C ALA A 20 13.60 19.20 27.90
N THR A 21 13.28 17.94 27.66
CA THR A 21 13.11 16.91 28.69
C THR A 21 13.54 15.56 28.12
N ILE A 22 14.13 14.69 28.96
CA ILE A 22 14.50 13.32 28.57
C ILE A 22 13.31 12.41 28.93
N VAL A 23 12.37 12.26 28.02
CA VAL A 23 11.24 11.33 28.13
C VAL A 23 11.17 10.48 26.87
N GLY A 24 10.95 9.18 27.01
CA GLY A 24 10.85 8.24 25.90
C GLY A 24 12.19 7.72 25.40
N THR A 25 12.14 6.94 24.33
CA THR A 25 13.27 6.25 23.69
C THR A 25 13.43 6.80 22.27
N ARG A 26 14.66 6.90 21.78
CA ARG A 26 14.97 7.23 20.38
C ARG A 26 14.15 6.33 19.44
N GLY A 27 13.58 6.89 18.39
CA GLY A 27 12.68 6.20 17.47
C GLY A 27 11.20 6.25 17.86
N ASP A 28 10.85 6.62 19.10
CA ASP A 28 9.47 6.82 19.51
C ASP A 28 8.97 8.23 19.19
N ALA A 29 7.75 8.35 18.65
CA ALA A 29 7.14 9.66 18.39
C ALA A 29 7.03 10.56 19.63
N THR A 30 6.90 9.97 20.83
CA THR A 30 6.89 10.73 22.09
C THR A 30 8.24 11.40 22.35
N TYR A 31 9.34 10.67 22.12
CA TYR A 31 10.69 11.21 22.24
C TYR A 31 10.94 12.32 21.22
N THR A 32 10.54 12.12 19.97
CA THR A 32 10.67 13.10 18.89
C THR A 32 9.92 14.39 19.18
N LYS A 33 8.73 14.32 19.76
CA LYS A 33 7.92 15.49 20.12
C LYS A 33 8.52 16.36 21.24
N GLU A 34 9.51 15.85 21.98
CA GLU A 34 10.26 16.66 22.97
C GLU A 34 11.32 17.55 22.32
N TRP A 35 11.68 17.28 21.07
CA TRP A 35 12.64 18.07 20.32
C TRP A 35 12.04 19.36 19.75
N SER A 36 12.90 20.36 19.64
CA SER A 36 12.59 21.64 19.01
C SER A 36 13.80 22.13 18.22
N TYR A 37 13.54 22.82 17.14
CA TYR A 37 14.60 23.43 16.35
C TYR A 37 14.63 24.94 16.59
N PHE A 38 15.81 25.43 16.98
CA PHE A 38 16.11 26.84 17.19
C PHE A 38 17.01 27.27 16.04
N SER A 39 16.68 28.26 15.27
CA SER A 39 17.47 28.74 14.13
C SER A 39 19.00 28.73 14.37
N SER A 40 19.77 29.30 13.47
CA SER A 40 21.23 29.37 13.60
C SER A 40 21.70 29.98 14.94
N PRO A 41 22.94 29.75 15.34
CA PRO A 41 23.50 30.35 16.57
C PRO A 41 23.38 31.87 16.66
N GLU A 42 23.30 32.55 15.52
CA GLU A 42 23.14 34.01 15.48
C GLU A 42 21.71 34.48 15.73
N ASP A 43 20.69 33.70 15.31
CA ASP A 43 19.28 34.05 15.52
C ASP A 43 18.69 33.36 16.75
N GLY A 44 18.95 32.07 16.99
CA GLY A 44 18.49 31.30 18.15
C GLY A 44 16.98 31.26 18.36
N ALA A 45 16.20 31.73 17.40
CA ALA A 45 14.75 31.75 17.50
C ALA A 45 14.16 30.36 17.26
N ARG A 46 13.33 29.89 18.21
CA ARG A 46 12.60 28.61 18.07
C ARG A 46 11.70 28.63 16.81
N LYS A 47 11.82 27.64 15.96
CA LYS A 47 10.91 27.44 14.86
C LYS A 47 9.52 27.13 15.40
N THR A 48 8.53 27.82 14.88
CA THR A 48 7.12 27.63 15.23
C THR A 48 6.27 27.80 13.99
N LYS A 49 5.30 26.90 13.79
CA LYS A 49 4.33 26.93 12.70
C LYS A 49 4.98 27.10 11.33
N GLY A 50 5.86 26.17 10.97
CA GLY A 50 6.52 26.22 9.66
C GLY A 50 7.43 25.07 9.37
N TRP A 51 7.75 24.96 8.08
CA TRP A 51 8.68 24.00 7.51
C TRP A 51 10.12 24.43 7.71
N PHE A 52 11.01 23.45 7.84
CA PHE A 52 12.45 23.63 7.77
C PHE A 52 13.11 22.33 7.32
N LYS A 53 14.21 22.42 6.55
CA LYS A 53 15.00 21.28 6.05
C LYS A 53 16.38 21.37 6.68
N VAL A 54 16.75 20.35 7.42
CA VAL A 54 18.01 20.29 8.19
C VAL A 54 18.42 18.85 8.42
N ILE A 55 19.71 18.66 8.70
CA ILE A 55 20.24 17.40 9.21
C ILE A 55 19.71 17.19 10.64
N PRO A 56 19.22 15.98 11.02
CA PRO A 56 18.81 15.70 12.40
C PRO A 56 20.00 15.80 13.37
N ASP A 57 19.68 15.84 14.67
CA ASP A 57 20.67 15.69 15.71
C ASP A 57 21.03 14.20 15.88
N GLU A 58 22.28 13.89 16.22
CA GLU A 58 22.76 12.53 16.45
C GLU A 58 21.88 11.77 17.47
N ASP A 59 21.43 12.44 18.51
CA ASP A 59 20.54 11.85 19.51
C ASP A 59 19.09 11.69 19.02
N LEU A 60 18.67 12.44 18.02
CA LEU A 60 17.32 12.30 17.41
C LEU A 60 17.30 11.16 16.41
N ASP A 61 18.25 11.14 15.47
CA ASP A 61 18.32 10.18 14.37
C ASP A 61 19.78 10.01 13.94
N GLU A 62 20.45 8.98 14.49
CA GLU A 62 21.89 8.75 14.33
C GLU A 62 22.26 8.38 12.90
N ALA A 63 21.43 7.56 12.23
CA ALA A 63 21.73 7.10 10.89
C ALA A 63 21.74 8.28 9.90
N GLU A 64 20.72 9.10 9.91
CA GLU A 64 20.60 10.25 9.03
C GLU A 64 21.58 11.38 9.40
N TYR A 65 21.96 11.48 10.69
CA TYR A 65 23.03 12.37 11.13
C TYR A 65 24.38 11.97 10.55
N ASP A 66 24.72 10.67 10.63
CA ASP A 66 26.00 10.13 10.13
C ASP A 66 26.10 10.27 8.61
N ASP A 67 25.00 10.11 7.91
CA ASP A 67 24.91 10.28 6.45
C ASP A 67 24.87 11.76 6.04
N ALA A 68 24.77 12.68 7.00
CA ALA A 68 24.60 14.11 6.79
C ALA A 68 23.40 14.44 5.88
N ALA A 69 22.32 13.66 5.98
CA ALA A 69 21.12 13.78 5.17
C ALA A 69 20.18 14.86 5.74
N GLU A 70 19.76 15.78 4.87
CA GLU A 70 18.79 16.82 5.25
C GLU A 70 17.36 16.32 5.01
N HIS A 71 16.51 16.43 6.04
CA HIS A 71 15.10 16.09 5.98
C HIS A 71 14.19 17.27 6.26
N TRP A 72 12.98 17.24 5.71
CA TRP A 72 11.94 18.20 6.00
C TRP A 72 11.23 17.86 7.30
N TYR A 73 11.12 18.85 8.16
CA TYR A 73 10.38 18.82 9.42
C TYR A 73 9.32 19.92 9.46
N TYR A 74 8.33 19.74 10.30
CA TYR A 74 7.34 20.78 10.56
C TYR A 74 7.15 20.99 12.06
N ALA A 75 7.34 22.22 12.52
CA ALA A 75 7.02 22.60 13.88
C ALA A 75 5.59 23.15 13.98
N ASP A 76 4.83 22.72 14.98
CA ASP A 76 3.51 23.25 15.29
C ASP A 76 3.56 24.69 15.84
N GLY A 77 2.42 25.27 16.24
CA GLY A 77 2.35 26.62 16.82
C GLY A 77 3.08 26.77 18.16
N SER A 78 3.36 25.68 18.85
CA SER A 78 4.13 25.62 20.10
C SER A 78 5.61 25.37 19.86
N GLY A 79 5.97 24.90 18.66
CA GLY A 79 7.31 24.55 18.26
C GLY A 79 7.64 23.05 18.47
N ASN A 80 6.63 22.21 18.71
CA ASN A 80 6.80 20.77 18.78
C ASN A 80 6.78 20.18 17.38
N LEU A 81 7.55 19.10 17.14
CA LEU A 81 7.53 18.38 15.89
C LEU A 81 6.26 17.54 15.75
N TYR A 82 5.79 17.37 14.53
CA TYR A 82 4.87 16.27 14.21
C TYR A 82 5.66 14.98 14.08
N ALA A 83 5.17 13.89 14.65
CA ALA A 83 5.77 12.56 14.53
C ALA A 83 4.69 11.47 14.65
N ASN A 84 4.80 10.41 13.85
CA ASN A 84 3.82 9.34 13.69
C ASN A 84 2.39 9.86 13.46
N GLU A 85 2.23 10.82 12.58
CA GLU A 85 0.92 11.39 12.34
C GLU A 85 0.75 12.00 10.94
N ILE A 86 -0.50 12.02 10.47
CA ILE A 86 -0.89 12.70 9.24
C ILE A 86 -1.53 14.04 9.58
N LYS A 87 -1.00 15.11 9.03
CA LYS A 87 -1.49 16.49 9.24
C LYS A 87 -1.91 17.16 7.95
N THR A 88 -2.93 18.00 8.08
CA THR A 88 -3.31 18.92 6.99
C THR A 88 -2.66 20.27 7.24
N ILE A 89 -1.75 20.65 6.35
CA ILE A 89 -1.00 21.91 6.40
C ILE A 89 -1.34 22.69 5.13
N ASN A 90 -1.91 23.86 5.27
CA ASN A 90 -2.32 24.72 4.16
C ASN A 90 -3.20 24.00 3.10
N GLY A 91 -4.10 23.11 3.55
CA GLY A 91 -5.04 22.36 2.70
C GLY A 91 -4.48 21.10 2.04
N ARG A 92 -3.19 20.79 2.20
CA ARG A 92 -2.55 19.55 1.73
C ARG A 92 -2.27 18.63 2.91
N LYS A 93 -2.39 17.32 2.72
CA LYS A 93 -2.03 16.31 3.73
C LYS A 93 -0.57 15.94 3.59
N TYR A 94 0.11 15.78 4.73
CA TYR A 94 1.48 15.30 4.85
C TYR A 94 1.53 14.27 5.96
N ALA A 95 2.46 13.33 5.87
CA ALA A 95 2.73 12.37 6.93
C ALA A 95 4.14 12.61 7.49
N PHE A 96 4.31 12.27 8.76
CA PHE A 96 5.57 12.37 9.46
C PHE A 96 5.85 11.03 10.14
N ASP A 97 7.06 10.52 9.98
CA ASP A 97 7.50 9.26 10.60
C ASP A 97 7.77 9.42 12.11
N SER A 98 8.32 8.38 12.74
CA SER A 98 8.63 8.39 14.17
C SER A 98 9.72 9.38 14.55
N TYR A 99 10.63 9.72 13.62
CA TYR A 99 11.69 10.71 13.80
C TYR A 99 11.24 12.15 13.47
N GLY A 100 10.00 12.30 12.98
CA GLY A 100 9.43 13.60 12.58
C GLY A 100 9.83 14.06 11.19
N ARG A 101 10.47 13.19 10.40
CA ARG A 101 10.80 13.45 9.00
C ARG A 101 9.51 13.44 8.18
N MET A 102 9.37 14.38 7.25
CA MET A 102 8.28 14.36 6.28
C MET A 102 8.46 13.16 5.34
N MET A 103 7.44 12.32 5.24
CA MET A 103 7.46 11.18 4.34
C MET A 103 7.36 11.60 2.88
N ASP A 104 8.07 10.89 2.02
CA ASP A 104 8.03 10.97 0.56
C ASP A 104 7.96 9.56 -0.06
N GLY A 105 7.82 9.47 -1.37
CA GLY A 105 7.72 8.20 -2.09
C GLY A 105 6.47 7.39 -1.77
N LEU A 106 6.52 6.10 -2.10
CA LEU A 106 5.51 5.10 -1.73
C LEU A 106 5.85 4.56 -0.34
N LYS A 107 4.88 4.58 0.55
CA LYS A 107 5.04 4.04 1.91
C LYS A 107 3.88 3.11 2.23
N LEU A 108 4.18 2.01 2.90
CA LEU A 108 3.19 1.19 3.58
C LEU A 108 2.98 1.74 4.99
N ILE A 109 1.80 2.26 5.26
CA ILE A 109 1.44 2.89 6.54
C ILE A 109 0.60 1.92 7.36
N GLN A 110 1.05 1.64 8.58
CA GLN A 110 0.22 1.03 9.61
C GLN A 110 -0.42 2.12 10.46
N PHE A 111 -1.74 2.18 10.47
CA PHE A 111 -2.49 3.13 11.27
C PHE A 111 -2.63 2.64 12.72
N ALA A 112 -2.54 3.56 13.68
CA ALA A 112 -2.79 3.23 15.09
C ALA A 112 -4.24 2.77 15.31
N THR A 113 -4.44 1.82 16.22
CA THR A 113 -5.76 1.28 16.57
C THR A 113 -6.10 1.57 18.03
N ASP A 114 -7.37 1.88 18.30
CA ASP A 114 -7.94 1.98 19.65
C ASP A 114 -9.13 1.01 19.75
N GLY A 115 -8.88 -0.15 20.29
CA GLY A 115 -9.81 -1.29 20.23
C GLY A 115 -10.10 -1.68 18.78
N ASN A 116 -11.34 -1.61 18.35
CA ASN A 116 -11.75 -1.93 16.98
C ASN A 116 -11.75 -0.69 16.04
N ARG A 117 -11.16 0.44 16.46
CA ARG A 117 -11.15 1.66 15.68
C ARG A 117 -9.76 1.93 15.12
N VAL A 118 -9.65 1.89 13.80
CA VAL A 118 -8.45 2.30 13.10
C VAL A 118 -8.42 3.83 12.96
N SER A 119 -7.31 4.44 13.33
CA SER A 119 -7.08 5.87 13.15
C SER A 119 -6.96 6.19 11.65
N THR A 120 -7.26 7.43 11.27
CA THR A 120 -6.94 7.94 9.92
C THR A 120 -5.88 9.04 9.97
N LYS A 121 -5.25 9.22 11.12
CA LYS A 121 -4.32 10.32 11.38
C LYS A 121 -3.12 9.93 12.22
N GLU A 122 -3.24 8.92 13.06
CA GLU A 122 -2.15 8.44 13.91
C GLU A 122 -1.54 7.20 13.26
N ILE A 123 -0.23 7.19 13.16
CA ILE A 123 0.57 6.16 12.51
C ILE A 123 1.21 5.32 13.61
N ALA A 124 1.07 4.00 13.54
CA ALA A 124 1.77 3.05 14.41
C ALA A 124 3.15 2.69 13.83
N GLY A 125 3.25 2.62 12.50
CA GLY A 125 4.48 2.35 11.78
C GLY A 125 4.38 2.78 10.31
N SER A 126 5.53 2.91 9.66
CA SER A 126 5.62 3.19 8.23
C SER A 126 6.87 2.52 7.68
N TRP A 127 6.73 1.96 6.49
CA TRP A 127 7.79 1.19 5.84
C TRP A 127 7.93 1.58 4.38
N ASP A 128 9.13 1.44 3.89
CA ASP A 128 9.46 1.34 2.48
C ASP A 128 10.33 0.08 2.28
N ASP A 129 10.78 -0.14 1.05
CA ASP A 129 11.59 -1.29 0.66
C ASP A 129 12.93 -1.41 1.41
N ASP A 130 13.46 -0.30 1.91
CA ASP A 130 14.77 -0.26 2.58
C ASP A 130 14.67 -0.36 4.11
N GLU A 131 13.50 -0.08 4.71
CA GLU A 131 13.37 0.12 6.15
C GLU A 131 12.83 -1.10 6.93
N HIS A 132 12.25 -2.10 6.25
CA HIS A 132 11.61 -3.20 6.97
C HIS A 132 11.62 -4.53 6.19
N GLU A 133 12.39 -5.51 6.69
CA GLU A 133 12.57 -6.82 6.04
C GLU A 133 11.27 -7.64 5.92
N ASP A 134 10.27 -7.42 6.78
CA ASP A 134 9.01 -8.15 6.78
C ASP A 134 8.02 -7.66 5.71
N TYR A 135 8.25 -6.46 5.16
CA TYR A 135 7.35 -5.82 4.17
C TYR A 135 8.16 -5.28 3.00
N LEU A 136 8.99 -6.15 2.41
CA LEU A 136 9.72 -5.83 1.19
C LEU A 136 8.73 -5.67 0.04
N PHE A 137 8.84 -4.57 -0.69
CA PHE A 137 8.12 -4.31 -1.94
C PHE A 137 9.02 -3.61 -2.97
N ASP A 138 10.27 -4.04 -3.00
CA ASP A 138 11.31 -3.61 -3.93
C ASP A 138 11.10 -4.15 -5.34
N THR A 139 10.37 -5.29 -5.48
CA THR A 139 9.92 -5.84 -6.75
C THR A 139 8.40 -5.95 -6.82
N GLU A 140 7.83 -6.13 -8.03
CA GLU A 140 6.38 -6.33 -8.17
C GLU A 140 5.91 -7.62 -7.47
N ASP A 141 6.70 -8.68 -7.49
CA ASP A 141 6.39 -9.95 -6.81
C ASP A 141 6.36 -9.78 -5.28
N ASN A 142 7.36 -9.10 -4.72
CA ASN A 142 7.41 -8.81 -3.28
C ASN A 142 6.27 -7.88 -2.84
N LEU A 143 5.93 -6.90 -3.67
CA LEU A 143 4.76 -6.05 -3.46
C LEU A 143 3.46 -6.86 -3.41
N ASP A 144 3.28 -7.79 -4.36
CA ASP A 144 2.10 -8.67 -4.40
C ASP A 144 2.04 -9.59 -3.18
N GLN A 145 3.19 -10.12 -2.76
CA GLN A 145 3.26 -10.94 -1.56
C GLN A 145 2.89 -10.14 -0.30
N ALA A 146 3.41 -8.93 -0.14
CA ALA A 146 3.07 -8.06 1.00
C ALA A 146 1.57 -7.71 1.01
N ILE A 147 0.98 -7.40 -0.15
CA ILE A 147 -0.47 -7.16 -0.28
C ILE A 147 -1.25 -8.40 0.13
N ALA A 148 -0.86 -9.58 -0.38
CA ALA A 148 -1.54 -10.84 -0.09
C ALA A 148 -1.48 -11.20 1.39
N ASP A 149 -0.34 -11.03 2.06
CA ASP A 149 -0.15 -11.27 3.49
C ASP A 149 -1.08 -10.40 4.34
N ILE A 150 -1.10 -9.10 4.08
CA ILE A 150 -1.93 -8.14 4.81
C ILE A 150 -3.41 -8.43 4.63
N MET A 151 -3.84 -8.69 3.39
CA MET A 151 -5.25 -8.97 3.09
C MET A 151 -5.71 -10.31 3.68
N ALA A 152 -4.89 -11.37 3.57
CA ALA A 152 -5.21 -12.68 4.14
C ALA A 152 -5.35 -12.62 5.67
N ALA A 153 -4.51 -11.83 6.32
CA ALA A 153 -4.59 -11.59 7.76
C ALA A 153 -5.78 -10.71 8.18
N GLY A 154 -6.53 -10.11 7.24
CA GLY A 154 -7.62 -9.19 7.51
C GLY A 154 -7.17 -7.83 8.07
N LEU A 155 -5.97 -7.40 7.71
CA LEU A 155 -5.33 -6.18 8.20
C LEU A 155 -5.42 -5.00 7.20
N ASP A 156 -6.10 -5.17 6.07
CA ASP A 156 -6.23 -4.17 5.01
C ASP A 156 -7.00 -2.89 5.40
N ASP A 157 -7.67 -2.89 6.54
CA ASP A 157 -8.21 -1.66 7.16
C ASP A 157 -7.16 -0.93 8.02
N GLU A 158 -6.21 -1.66 8.63
CA GLU A 158 -5.14 -1.12 9.47
C GLU A 158 -3.93 -0.67 8.65
N TYR A 159 -3.62 -1.39 7.58
CA TYR A 159 -2.52 -1.07 6.65
C TYR A 159 -3.02 -0.43 5.37
N SER A 160 -2.24 0.46 4.79
CA SER A 160 -2.51 0.99 3.45
C SER A 160 -1.26 1.56 2.82
N PHE A 161 -1.08 1.29 1.53
CA PHE A 161 -0.14 2.09 0.75
C PHE A 161 -0.64 3.52 0.62
N MET A 162 0.29 4.46 0.74
CA MET A 162 0.12 5.89 0.47
C MET A 162 1.31 6.41 -0.34
N TYR A 163 1.05 7.35 -1.24
CA TYR A 163 2.09 7.95 -2.05
C TYR A 163 2.21 9.45 -1.78
N PHE A 164 3.42 9.90 -1.49
CA PHE A 164 3.70 11.26 -1.03
C PHE A 164 4.43 12.13 -2.07
N GLY A 165 4.74 11.59 -3.23
CA GLY A 165 5.51 12.30 -4.27
C GLY A 165 7.01 12.21 -4.00
N ASP A 166 7.73 13.28 -4.34
CA ASP A 166 9.18 13.35 -4.14
C ASP A 166 9.56 14.00 -2.80
N GLU A 167 10.85 13.95 -2.47
CA GLU A 167 11.42 14.43 -1.20
C GLU A 167 11.14 15.92 -0.90
N ASP A 168 10.91 16.75 -1.91
CA ASP A 168 10.65 18.18 -1.75
C ASP A 168 9.15 18.51 -1.76
N ASP A 169 8.27 17.62 -2.23
CA ASP A 169 6.83 17.84 -2.20
C ASP A 169 6.16 17.20 -0.96
N GLY A 170 6.39 15.92 -0.68
CA GLY A 170 5.87 15.18 0.50
C GLY A 170 4.36 15.20 0.69
N ALA A 171 3.62 15.81 -0.22
CA ALA A 171 2.17 15.89 -0.11
C ALA A 171 1.50 14.61 -0.60
N VAL A 172 0.55 14.09 0.18
CA VAL A 172 -0.27 12.93 -0.18
C VAL A 172 -0.85 13.07 -1.58
N LYS A 173 -0.52 12.14 -2.46
CA LYS A 173 -1.09 12.00 -3.80
C LYS A 173 -2.42 11.25 -3.75
N THR A 174 -3.27 11.52 -4.72
CA THR A 174 -4.59 10.90 -4.85
C THR A 174 -4.90 10.60 -6.30
N GLY A 175 -5.85 9.69 -6.54
CA GLY A 175 -6.19 9.25 -7.89
C GLY A 175 -5.14 8.31 -8.45
N LYS A 176 -5.08 8.18 -9.76
CA LYS A 176 -4.17 7.27 -10.45
C LYS A 176 -2.75 7.82 -10.43
N GLN A 177 -1.82 6.97 -10.06
CA GLN A 177 -0.39 7.23 -10.03
C GLN A 177 0.31 6.08 -10.75
N LYS A 178 1.45 6.37 -11.36
CA LYS A 178 2.40 5.40 -11.89
C LYS A 178 3.65 5.53 -11.07
N ILE A 179 4.07 4.44 -10.48
CA ILE A 179 5.18 4.39 -9.53
C ILE A 179 6.17 3.38 -10.07
N ASP A 180 7.43 3.77 -10.13
CA ASP A 180 8.52 2.88 -10.52
C ASP A 180 8.84 1.95 -9.34
N ILE A 181 8.84 0.66 -9.59
CA ILE A 181 9.25 -0.39 -8.66
C ILE A 181 10.24 -1.27 -9.42
N ASP A 182 11.52 -1.20 -9.06
CA ASP A 182 12.64 -1.92 -9.71
C ASP A 182 12.72 -1.74 -11.24
N GLY A 183 12.32 -0.55 -11.73
CA GLY A 183 12.31 -0.23 -13.15
C GLY A 183 11.02 -0.58 -13.89
N ASP A 184 10.05 -1.19 -13.20
CA ASP A 184 8.71 -1.47 -13.71
C ASP A 184 7.71 -0.40 -13.29
N GLU A 185 6.89 0.08 -14.25
CA GLU A 185 5.86 1.07 -13.98
C GLU A 185 4.58 0.41 -13.46
N VAL A 186 4.39 0.43 -12.14
CA VAL A 186 3.22 -0.12 -11.47
C VAL A 186 2.14 0.94 -11.30
N GLU A 187 0.91 0.61 -11.70
CA GLU A 187 -0.24 1.51 -11.58
C GLU A 187 -0.92 1.37 -10.21
N PHE A 188 -1.08 2.52 -9.54
CA PHE A 188 -1.84 2.63 -8.29
C PHE A 188 -3.02 3.58 -8.44
N GLU A 189 -4.06 3.38 -7.62
CA GLU A 189 -5.12 4.37 -7.41
C GLU A 189 -5.35 4.61 -5.92
N PHE A 190 -5.25 5.89 -5.53
CA PHE A 190 -5.46 6.36 -4.15
C PHE A 190 -6.76 7.13 -4.03
N LYS A 191 -7.50 6.92 -2.94
CA LYS A 191 -8.78 7.55 -2.65
C LYS A 191 -8.68 9.07 -2.69
N LYS A 192 -9.59 9.73 -3.43
CA LYS A 192 -9.55 11.18 -3.71
C LYS A 192 -10.15 12.02 -2.60
N ASP A 193 -11.02 11.42 -1.78
CA ASP A 193 -11.80 12.13 -0.77
C ASP A 193 -12.07 11.28 0.48
N GLY A 194 -12.88 11.81 1.39
CA GLY A 194 -13.28 11.13 2.61
C GLY A 194 -12.18 11.08 3.70
N SER A 195 -12.47 10.33 4.75
CA SER A 195 -11.55 10.13 5.88
C SER A 195 -10.30 9.36 5.49
N LYS A 196 -10.45 8.41 4.56
CA LYS A 196 -9.37 7.57 3.99
C LYS A 196 -8.71 8.20 2.75
N LYS A 197 -8.84 9.52 2.53
CA LYS A 197 -8.20 10.21 1.39
C LYS A 197 -6.69 9.98 1.38
N GLY A 198 -6.18 9.50 0.25
CA GLY A 198 -4.76 9.17 0.01
C GLY A 198 -4.38 7.72 0.31
N GLN A 199 -5.27 6.94 0.94
CA GLN A 199 -5.07 5.51 1.11
C GLN A 199 -5.35 4.77 -0.21
N GLY A 200 -4.68 3.63 -0.41
CA GLY A 200 -4.89 2.77 -1.56
C GLY A 200 -6.35 2.35 -1.72
N ARG A 201 -6.81 2.27 -2.96
CA ARG A 201 -8.12 1.74 -3.31
C ARG A 201 -8.09 0.21 -3.13
N ASN A 202 -9.11 -0.37 -2.53
CA ASN A 202 -9.19 -1.81 -2.28
C ASN A 202 -10.58 -2.30 -2.65
N GLU A 203 -10.79 -2.69 -3.91
CA GLU A 203 -12.08 -3.14 -4.44
C GLU A 203 -11.97 -3.69 -5.87
N VAL A 204 -12.91 -4.55 -6.23
CA VAL A 204 -13.25 -4.86 -7.62
C VAL A 204 -14.39 -3.95 -8.06
N ASP A 205 -14.15 -3.11 -9.08
CA ASP A 205 -15.15 -2.21 -9.65
C ASP A 205 -15.59 -2.71 -11.02
N GLU A 206 -16.70 -3.44 -11.03
CA GLU A 206 -17.30 -3.96 -12.27
C GLU A 206 -17.82 -2.85 -13.21
N SER A 207 -18.14 -1.67 -12.68
CA SER A 207 -18.61 -0.53 -13.48
C SER A 207 -17.48 0.07 -14.30
N ASP A 208 -16.35 0.30 -13.64
CA ASP A 208 -15.11 0.79 -14.27
C ASP A 208 -14.26 -0.34 -14.86
N LYS A 209 -14.64 -1.60 -14.57
CA LYS A 209 -13.97 -2.83 -15.03
C LYS A 209 -12.51 -2.88 -14.60
N VAL A 210 -12.24 -2.66 -13.34
CA VAL A 210 -10.89 -2.66 -12.76
C VAL A 210 -10.90 -3.39 -11.43
N ALA A 211 -9.73 -3.90 -11.03
CA ALA A 211 -9.50 -4.48 -9.71
C ALA A 211 -8.28 -3.82 -9.08
N TYR A 212 -8.41 -3.46 -7.80
CA TYR A 212 -7.36 -2.86 -7.00
C TYR A 212 -7.24 -3.58 -5.65
N ALA A 213 -6.02 -3.94 -5.28
CA ALA A 213 -5.69 -4.38 -3.94
C ALA A 213 -4.72 -3.41 -3.28
N MET A 214 -5.10 -2.84 -2.15
CA MET A 214 -4.34 -1.85 -1.39
C MET A 214 -3.77 -0.68 -2.24
N GLY A 215 -4.41 -0.39 -3.36
CA GLY A 215 -4.02 0.64 -4.33
C GLY A 215 -3.44 0.10 -5.62
N LYS A 216 -2.74 -1.03 -5.60
CA LYS A 216 -2.17 -1.65 -6.80
C LYS A 216 -3.28 -2.11 -7.73
N ARG A 217 -3.14 -1.78 -9.03
CA ARG A 217 -4.05 -2.22 -10.08
C ARG A 217 -3.62 -3.58 -10.63
N TYR A 218 -4.54 -4.53 -10.66
CA TYR A 218 -4.30 -5.80 -11.35
C TYR A 218 -4.36 -5.63 -12.86
N LYS A 219 -3.37 -6.20 -13.54
CA LYS A 219 -3.29 -6.28 -15.01
C LYS A 219 -2.56 -7.57 -15.38
N ALA A 220 -2.93 -8.19 -16.49
CA ALA A 220 -2.19 -9.33 -16.98
C ALA A 220 -0.81 -8.91 -17.48
N ASP A 221 0.17 -9.78 -17.28
CA ASP A 221 1.49 -9.64 -17.89
C ASP A 221 1.38 -9.62 -19.43
N SER A 222 2.34 -8.97 -20.09
CA SER A 222 2.38 -8.84 -21.55
C SER A 222 2.48 -10.19 -22.27
N ASP A 223 3.23 -11.13 -21.71
CA ASP A 223 3.45 -12.44 -22.27
C ASP A 223 2.20 -13.33 -22.09
N ASN A 224 1.54 -13.22 -20.94
CA ASN A 224 0.29 -13.94 -20.64
C ASN A 224 -0.91 -13.37 -21.39
N LYS A 225 -0.94 -12.09 -21.76
CA LYS A 225 -2.06 -11.36 -22.42
C LYS A 225 -3.36 -11.31 -21.62
N TYR A 226 -3.73 -12.38 -20.96
CA TYR A 226 -4.88 -12.52 -20.07
C TYR A 226 -4.50 -13.35 -18.85
N GLU A 227 -5.00 -12.93 -17.69
CA GLU A 227 -4.88 -13.64 -16.42
C GLU A 227 -6.23 -13.71 -15.72
N ILE A 228 -6.32 -14.55 -14.70
CA ILE A 228 -7.51 -14.70 -13.87
C ILE A 228 -7.27 -14.03 -12.52
N VAL A 229 -8.18 -13.16 -12.12
CA VAL A 229 -8.21 -12.57 -10.78
C VAL A 229 -9.31 -13.25 -9.97
N LEU A 230 -8.95 -13.85 -8.85
CA LEU A 230 -9.88 -14.40 -7.86
C LEU A 230 -10.17 -13.34 -6.80
N GLU A 231 -11.44 -13.12 -6.51
CA GLU A 231 -11.90 -12.37 -5.35
C GLU A 231 -12.20 -13.36 -4.22
N LEU A 232 -11.53 -13.19 -3.09
CA LEU A 232 -11.54 -14.11 -1.96
C LEU A 232 -12.16 -13.45 -0.73
N GLN A 233 -12.83 -14.24 0.11
CA GLN A 233 -13.35 -13.81 1.40
C GLN A 233 -13.20 -14.90 2.45
N LYS A 234 -12.86 -14.51 3.68
CA LYS A 234 -12.96 -15.35 4.86
C LYS A 234 -14.11 -14.85 5.74
N LYS A 235 -14.96 -15.75 6.20
CA LYS A 235 -16.10 -15.41 7.03
C LYS A 235 -16.04 -16.10 8.38
N GLU A 236 -16.38 -15.37 9.42
CA GLU A 236 -16.70 -15.90 10.75
C GLU A 236 -18.19 -15.67 11.04
N GLY A 237 -18.97 -16.76 10.93
CA GLY A 237 -20.43 -16.67 11.03
C GLY A 237 -21.03 -15.90 9.85
N LYS A 238 -21.48 -14.66 10.08
CA LYS A 238 -22.06 -13.78 9.04
C LYS A 238 -21.14 -12.64 8.62
N ASP A 239 -20.05 -12.44 9.35
CA ASP A 239 -19.16 -11.31 9.16
C ASP A 239 -18.00 -11.72 8.25
N VAL A 240 -17.66 -10.86 7.29
CA VAL A 240 -16.43 -10.97 6.50
C VAL A 240 -15.30 -10.43 7.37
N VAL A 241 -14.34 -11.28 7.69
CA VAL A 241 -13.20 -10.93 8.58
C VAL A 241 -11.92 -10.69 7.80
N SER A 242 -11.84 -11.17 6.55
CA SER A 242 -10.71 -10.98 5.68
C SER A 242 -11.16 -11.03 4.22
N THR A 243 -10.47 -10.31 3.36
CA THR A 243 -10.65 -10.32 1.90
C THR A 243 -9.31 -10.57 1.23
N GLY A 244 -9.32 -10.96 -0.04
CA GLY A 244 -8.12 -11.16 -0.83
C GLY A 244 -8.40 -11.00 -2.31
N LEU A 245 -7.39 -10.57 -3.04
CA LEU A 245 -7.37 -10.62 -4.50
C LEU A 245 -6.07 -11.31 -4.91
N VAL A 246 -6.18 -12.29 -5.77
CA VAL A 246 -5.05 -13.05 -6.31
C VAL A 246 -5.13 -13.06 -7.82
N SER A 247 -4.04 -12.72 -8.51
CA SER A 247 -3.89 -12.95 -9.95
C SER A 247 -3.14 -14.22 -10.19
N MET A 248 -3.50 -14.94 -11.24
CA MET A 248 -2.82 -16.15 -11.67
C MET A 248 -2.91 -16.32 -13.18
N THR A 249 -1.97 -17.07 -13.74
CA THR A 249 -2.02 -17.47 -15.15
C THR A 249 -3.22 -18.36 -15.44
N VAL A 250 -3.57 -18.50 -16.71
CA VAL A 250 -4.65 -19.41 -17.11
C VAL A 250 -4.31 -20.88 -16.80
N ASP A 251 -3.04 -21.27 -16.96
CA ASP A 251 -2.56 -22.62 -16.62
C ASP A 251 -2.70 -22.94 -15.13
N GLU A 252 -2.29 -22.02 -14.25
CA GLU A 252 -2.46 -22.15 -12.80
C GLU A 252 -3.95 -22.26 -12.41
N TYR A 253 -4.80 -21.47 -13.06
CA TYR A 253 -6.24 -21.55 -12.83
C TYR A 253 -6.83 -22.88 -13.32
N ILE A 254 -6.40 -23.40 -14.47
CA ILE A 254 -6.78 -24.75 -14.95
C ILE A 254 -6.37 -25.79 -13.93
N GLY A 255 -5.14 -25.72 -13.39
CA GLY A 255 -4.68 -26.60 -12.32
C GLY A 255 -5.56 -26.53 -11.07
N LEU A 256 -6.08 -25.35 -10.74
CA LEU A 256 -6.97 -25.13 -9.59
C LEU A 256 -8.37 -25.75 -9.81
N ILE A 257 -8.94 -25.61 -11.03
CA ILE A 257 -10.34 -26.01 -11.30
C ILE A 257 -10.50 -27.41 -11.88
N ALA A 258 -9.50 -27.93 -12.62
CA ALA A 258 -9.72 -29.06 -13.52
C ALA A 258 -9.66 -30.40 -12.83
N GLY A 259 -9.10 -30.57 -11.64
CA GLY A 259 -8.88 -31.91 -11.13
C GLY A 259 -8.36 -32.80 -12.28
N ASP A 260 -9.06 -33.90 -12.63
CA ASP A 260 -8.74 -34.74 -13.76
C ASP A 260 -9.75 -34.64 -14.94
N ALA A 261 -10.60 -33.62 -14.96
CA ALA A 261 -11.74 -33.55 -15.92
C ALA A 261 -11.37 -32.75 -17.18
N VAL A 262 -10.77 -33.47 -18.15
CA VAL A 262 -10.57 -32.96 -19.50
C VAL A 262 -11.59 -33.61 -20.43
N GLU A 263 -12.58 -32.84 -20.91
CA GLU A 263 -13.44 -33.35 -21.99
C GLU A 263 -12.76 -33.08 -23.34
N LYS A 264 -12.58 -34.12 -24.16
CA LYS A 264 -11.88 -34.06 -25.44
C LYS A 264 -12.87 -34.31 -26.56
N ASP A 265 -13.05 -33.35 -27.45
CA ASP A 265 -13.64 -33.57 -28.75
C ASP A 265 -12.55 -33.66 -29.84
N ASP A 266 -12.92 -33.98 -31.09
CA ASP A 266 -11.95 -34.28 -32.15
C ASP A 266 -11.03 -33.09 -32.54
N GLU A 267 -11.33 -31.86 -32.06
CA GLU A 267 -10.61 -30.64 -32.44
C GLU A 267 -10.20 -29.74 -31.21
N LYS A 268 -10.70 -30.07 -30.00
CA LYS A 268 -10.50 -29.21 -28.81
C LYS A 268 -10.33 -30.00 -27.53
N ILE A 269 -9.52 -29.45 -26.64
CA ILE A 269 -9.42 -29.87 -25.24
C ILE A 269 -10.15 -28.83 -24.40
N TYR A 270 -11.16 -29.23 -23.66
CA TYR A 270 -11.89 -28.37 -22.76
C TYR A 270 -11.44 -28.59 -21.33
N PHE A 271 -11.22 -27.50 -20.62
CA PHE A 271 -10.94 -27.45 -19.17
C PHE A 271 -12.23 -26.98 -18.50
N GLU A 272 -13.11 -27.93 -18.18
CA GLU A 272 -14.39 -27.59 -17.58
C GLU A 272 -14.28 -27.64 -16.06
N LYS A 273 -14.94 -26.70 -15.45
CA LYS A 273 -15.23 -26.74 -14.03
C LYS A 273 -16.00 -28.02 -13.75
N ASP A 274 -15.48 -28.90 -12.90
CA ASP A 274 -16.17 -30.16 -12.56
C ASP A 274 -17.56 -29.85 -11.95
N VAL A 275 -18.61 -30.02 -12.77
CA VAL A 275 -19.98 -29.79 -12.35
C VAL A 275 -20.51 -30.82 -11.34
N THR A 276 -19.74 -31.91 -11.13
CA THR A 276 -20.10 -32.99 -10.19
C THR A 276 -19.43 -32.83 -8.83
N ASN A 277 -18.25 -32.23 -8.77
CA ASN A 277 -17.63 -31.75 -7.55
C ASN A 277 -17.65 -30.22 -7.65
N ALA A 278 -18.40 -29.55 -6.82
CA ALA A 278 -18.42 -28.11 -6.75
C ALA A 278 -16.98 -27.56 -6.97
N LEU A 279 -16.83 -26.49 -7.80
CA LEU A 279 -15.59 -25.71 -7.91
C LEU A 279 -14.82 -25.73 -6.60
N PRO A 280 -13.48 -25.74 -6.61
CA PRO A 280 -12.80 -25.37 -5.39
C PRO A 280 -13.45 -24.05 -4.93
N THR A 281 -14.25 -24.16 -3.89
CA THR A 281 -14.95 -23.01 -3.34
C THR A 281 -13.98 -22.18 -2.50
N THR A 282 -12.76 -22.71 -2.33
CA THR A 282 -11.74 -22.15 -1.45
C THR A 282 -10.38 -22.09 -2.13
N TYR A 283 -9.59 -21.13 -1.72
CA TYR A 283 -8.20 -20.91 -2.12
C TYR A 283 -7.35 -20.74 -0.85
N GLU A 284 -6.15 -21.32 -0.85
CA GLU A 284 -5.19 -21.14 0.24
C GLU A 284 -4.34 -19.90 -0.05
N LEU A 285 -4.56 -18.82 0.70
CA LEU A 285 -3.76 -17.61 0.62
C LEU A 285 -2.94 -17.48 1.90
N ASN A 286 -1.63 -17.62 1.79
CA ASN A 286 -0.67 -17.50 2.92
C ASN A 286 -1.02 -18.36 4.15
N GLY A 287 -1.46 -19.58 3.91
CA GLY A 287 -1.85 -20.53 4.96
C GLY A 287 -3.26 -20.31 5.53
N GLU A 288 -4.00 -19.34 4.99
CA GLU A 288 -5.39 -19.09 5.33
C GLU A 288 -6.32 -19.63 4.24
N THR A 289 -7.28 -20.46 4.60
CA THR A 289 -8.31 -20.96 3.68
C THR A 289 -9.39 -19.90 3.49
N MET A 290 -9.57 -19.42 2.25
CA MET A 290 -10.53 -18.38 1.90
C MET A 290 -11.54 -18.88 0.87
N ASP A 291 -12.80 -18.41 0.95
CA ASP A 291 -13.84 -18.71 -0.04
C ASP A 291 -13.58 -17.91 -1.32
N ILE A 292 -13.62 -18.57 -2.48
CA ILE A 292 -13.66 -17.90 -3.79
C ILE A 292 -15.09 -17.36 -3.99
N VAL A 293 -15.23 -16.06 -4.09
CA VAL A 293 -16.56 -15.43 -4.26
C VAL A 293 -16.83 -14.99 -5.69
N ASN A 294 -15.79 -14.54 -6.41
CA ASN A 294 -15.87 -14.18 -7.82
C ASN A 294 -14.55 -14.49 -8.55
N GLU A 295 -14.65 -14.61 -9.87
CA GLU A 295 -13.54 -14.84 -10.77
C GLU A 295 -13.65 -13.90 -11.96
N TYR A 296 -12.56 -13.25 -12.33
CA TYR A 296 -12.52 -12.27 -13.40
C TYR A 296 -11.36 -12.54 -14.34
N VAL A 297 -11.56 -12.34 -15.63
CA VAL A 297 -10.46 -12.29 -16.60
C VAL A 297 -10.00 -10.86 -16.72
N VAL A 298 -8.71 -10.61 -16.53
CA VAL A 298 -8.06 -9.31 -16.72
C VAL A 298 -7.15 -9.36 -17.95
N ASN A 299 -7.04 -8.25 -18.66
CA ASN A 299 -6.12 -8.11 -19.80
C ASN A 299 -4.89 -7.24 -19.45
N THR A 300 -3.96 -7.11 -20.39
CA THR A 300 -2.73 -6.30 -20.23
C THR A 300 -2.97 -4.81 -19.98
N SER A 301 -4.15 -4.27 -20.31
CA SER A 301 -4.52 -2.91 -19.94
C SER A 301 -5.13 -2.79 -18.55
N GLY A 302 -5.19 -3.89 -17.77
CA GLY A 302 -5.82 -3.95 -16.45
C GLY A 302 -7.35 -3.82 -16.51
N SER A 303 -7.97 -4.13 -17.66
CA SER A 303 -9.43 -4.09 -17.78
C SER A 303 -10.02 -5.48 -17.59
N LEU A 304 -11.01 -5.60 -16.69
CA LEU A 304 -11.79 -6.81 -16.52
C LEU A 304 -12.65 -7.06 -17.77
N VAL A 305 -12.59 -8.27 -18.26
CA VAL A 305 -13.31 -8.68 -19.48
C VAL A 305 -14.75 -9.01 -19.12
N LYS A 306 -15.69 -8.09 -19.44
CA LYS A 306 -17.10 -8.29 -19.15
C LYS A 306 -17.78 -9.35 -20.00
N SER A 307 -17.41 -9.43 -21.30
CA SER A 307 -17.93 -10.42 -22.25
C SER A 307 -17.03 -10.44 -23.47
N LYS A 308 -16.50 -11.61 -23.83
CA LYS A 308 -15.72 -11.82 -25.03
C LYS A 308 -15.73 -13.30 -25.41
N SER A 309 -15.97 -13.59 -26.68
CA SER A 309 -16.11 -14.97 -27.16
C SER A 309 -14.80 -15.73 -27.25
N LYS A 310 -13.69 -15.02 -27.39
CA LYS A 310 -12.35 -15.59 -27.52
C LYS A 310 -11.31 -14.65 -26.93
N CYS A 311 -10.75 -15.00 -25.75
CA CYS A 311 -9.57 -14.39 -25.16
C CYS A 311 -8.46 -15.43 -25.26
N THR A 312 -7.56 -15.29 -26.21
CA THR A 312 -6.41 -16.18 -26.35
C THR A 312 -5.27 -15.60 -25.52
N ASP A 313 -4.80 -16.37 -24.56
CA ASP A 313 -3.65 -15.97 -23.72
C ASP A 313 -2.30 -16.23 -24.38
N GLY A 314 -1.22 -16.17 -23.62
CA GLY A 314 0.15 -16.36 -24.10
C GLY A 314 0.44 -17.80 -24.48
N ASP A 315 -0.18 -18.76 -23.81
CA ASP A 315 0.02 -20.20 -23.95
C ASP A 315 -1.04 -20.88 -24.84
N ASP A 316 -1.76 -20.06 -25.65
CA ASP A 316 -2.79 -20.47 -26.60
C ASP A 316 -4.08 -21.03 -25.97
N TYR A 317 -4.24 -20.94 -24.63
CA TYR A 317 -5.54 -21.18 -24.01
C TYR A 317 -6.57 -20.13 -24.45
N ILE A 318 -7.78 -20.58 -24.68
CA ILE A 318 -8.88 -19.73 -25.12
C ILE A 318 -9.95 -19.68 -24.03
N ILE A 319 -10.15 -18.49 -23.47
CA ILE A 319 -11.17 -18.24 -22.47
C ILE A 319 -12.39 -17.63 -23.14
N LYS A 320 -13.56 -18.21 -22.91
CA LYS A 320 -14.83 -17.60 -23.26
C LYS A 320 -15.47 -16.95 -22.04
N VAL A 321 -15.66 -15.64 -22.11
CA VAL A 321 -16.32 -14.87 -21.05
C VAL A 321 -17.70 -14.44 -21.51
N THR A 322 -18.73 -14.73 -20.71
CA THR A 322 -20.11 -14.29 -20.93
C THR A 322 -20.50 -13.22 -19.92
N SER A 323 -21.50 -12.40 -20.29
CA SER A 323 -21.94 -11.26 -19.47
C SER A 323 -22.78 -11.70 -18.27
N PRO A 324 -22.58 -11.13 -17.08
CA PRO A 324 -21.47 -10.26 -16.72
C PRO A 324 -20.27 -11.05 -16.17
N PHE A 325 -19.08 -10.86 -16.74
CA PHE A 325 -17.79 -11.36 -16.26
C PHE A 325 -17.67 -12.87 -16.00
N ASN A 326 -18.63 -13.68 -16.43
CA ASN A 326 -18.64 -15.12 -16.15
C ASN A 326 -17.69 -15.88 -17.09
N ILE A 327 -16.73 -16.60 -16.54
CA ILE A 327 -15.89 -17.55 -17.27
C ILE A 327 -16.74 -18.77 -17.60
N GLU A 328 -17.23 -18.83 -18.87
CA GLU A 328 -18.11 -19.92 -19.31
C GLU A 328 -17.31 -21.20 -19.56
N LYS A 329 -16.15 -21.07 -20.19
CA LYS A 329 -15.26 -22.19 -20.50
C LYS A 329 -13.86 -21.74 -20.87
N ILE A 330 -12.91 -22.64 -20.68
CA ILE A 330 -11.53 -22.54 -21.16
C ILE A 330 -11.27 -23.74 -22.05
N TYR A 331 -10.57 -23.57 -23.15
CA TYR A 331 -10.22 -24.64 -24.07
C TYR A 331 -8.96 -24.33 -24.87
N GLU A 332 -8.35 -25.33 -25.43
CA GLU A 332 -7.23 -25.26 -26.35
C GLU A 332 -7.68 -25.84 -27.70
N ASP A 333 -7.38 -25.19 -28.82
CA ASP A 333 -7.59 -25.72 -30.16
C ASP A 333 -6.48 -26.79 -30.44
N LEU A 334 -6.83 -28.00 -30.89
CA LEU A 334 -5.86 -29.00 -31.34
C LEU A 334 -5.49 -28.70 -32.81
N ASP A 335 -4.20 -28.49 -33.09
CA ASP A 335 -3.66 -28.31 -34.43
C ASP A 335 -3.73 -29.60 -35.27
#